data_4fc6e66386e23240b33239f98c2a40df
#
_entry.id   4fc6e66386e23240b33239f98c2a40df
#
_cell.length_a   1.000
_cell.length_b   1.000
_cell.length_c   1.000
_cell.angle_alpha   90.00
_cell.angle_beta   90.00
_cell.angle_gamma   90.00
#
_symmetry.space_group_name_H-M   'P 1'
#
loop_
_entity.id
_entity.type
_entity.pdbx_description
1 polymer ?
#
loop_
_entity_poly.entity_id
_entity_poly.type
_entity_poly.pdbx_seq_one_letter_code
_entity_poly.pdbx_strand_id
1 'polypeptide(L)'
;SPAVGDKFTIAGNATVYTISNTSPGYDDTNKTFTGTITPALAASPADKALVTFVNNTNLVQGVGYFDSEAFAYRDGTIWRNNTAGGWAQVNVPSYGTVLVDAGSQTGNSLSIDGLTSAPSIGDTFSVAGIEKVYTVVNKPTLVGGDTTLAITPALASSPANNALVTFISSDRGSFRKLRYSRYNISGTPTIMFLDGANYPAKYDGTTFTTLDGISSDLLGAEFVVSFKNQLFFSKGSLLGFTAPYSDDNFSPADGAGDVSVGEDITGLIVFREQLIIFTRRKILRLTGNTIADFNLQPITLDIGCVSEDTIQEIGGDIMFMAPDGLRLLSATDRIGDFGLSTA
;
A
#
# COMPACT_ATOMS: atom_id res chain seq x y z
N SER A 1 -5.27 -6.51 27.40
CA SER A 1 -5.70 -5.22 27.97
C SER A 1 -5.39 -4.11 26.96
N PRO A 2 -6.22 -3.06 26.91
CA PRO A 2 -5.97 -1.93 26.01
C PRO A 2 -4.63 -1.24 26.32
N ALA A 3 -3.97 -0.70 25.28
CA ALA A 3 -2.66 -0.09 25.35
C ALA A 3 -2.65 1.35 24.80
N VAL A 4 -1.63 2.12 25.15
CA VAL A 4 -1.42 3.45 24.54
C VAL A 4 -1.25 3.30 23.04
N GLY A 5 -1.96 4.11 22.28
CA GLY A 5 -2.02 4.05 20.82
C GLY A 5 -3.20 3.24 20.27
N ASP A 6 -3.90 2.46 21.09
CA ASP A 6 -5.07 1.73 20.66
C ASP A 6 -6.18 2.69 20.22
N LYS A 7 -6.79 2.40 19.08
CA LYS A 7 -7.90 3.18 18.53
C LYS A 7 -9.22 2.46 18.74
N PHE A 8 -10.27 3.21 19.00
CA PHE A 8 -11.61 2.64 19.18
C PHE A 8 -12.70 3.63 18.81
N THR A 9 -13.89 3.12 18.55
CA THR A 9 -15.12 3.88 18.39
C THR A 9 -16.09 3.52 19.50
N ILE A 10 -17.01 4.43 19.80
CA ILE A 10 -18.11 4.22 20.75
C ILE A 10 -19.41 4.20 19.98
N ALA A 11 -20.29 3.24 20.25
CA ALA A 11 -21.58 3.14 19.56
C ALA A 11 -22.37 4.46 19.68
N GLY A 12 -22.89 4.93 18.54
CA GLY A 12 -23.55 6.23 18.42
C GLY A 12 -22.60 7.42 18.22
N ASN A 13 -21.30 7.20 18.15
CA ASN A 13 -20.32 8.25 17.89
C ASN A 13 -19.36 7.81 16.78
N ALA A 14 -19.32 8.57 15.68
CA ALA A 14 -18.43 8.27 14.53
C ALA A 14 -16.96 8.64 14.77
N THR A 15 -16.64 9.28 15.89
CA THR A 15 -15.25 9.69 16.20
C THR A 15 -14.40 8.50 16.56
N VAL A 16 -13.22 8.40 15.98
CA VAL A 16 -12.18 7.44 16.39
C VAL A 16 -11.36 8.07 17.51
N TYR A 17 -11.31 7.40 18.63
CA TYR A 17 -10.54 7.80 19.80
C TYR A 17 -9.26 7.00 19.88
N THR A 18 -8.19 7.62 20.39
CA THR A 18 -6.91 6.95 20.64
C THR A 18 -6.62 6.99 22.14
N ILE A 19 -6.20 5.87 22.71
CA ILE A 19 -5.72 5.84 24.09
C ILE A 19 -4.38 6.57 24.17
N SER A 20 -4.33 7.68 24.89
CA SER A 20 -3.13 8.49 25.06
C SER A 20 -2.37 8.21 26.34
N ASN A 21 -3.02 7.61 27.35
CA ASN A 21 -2.40 7.18 28.61
C ASN A 21 -3.22 6.03 29.22
N THR A 22 -2.55 5.06 29.82
CA THR A 22 -3.14 3.89 30.46
C THR A 22 -3.01 3.90 31.98
N SER A 23 -2.88 5.06 32.61
CA SER A 23 -2.84 5.17 34.05
C SER A 23 -4.22 5.59 34.63
N PRO A 24 -4.82 4.85 35.56
CA PRO A 24 -4.30 3.71 36.29
C PRO A 24 -4.32 2.37 35.55
N GLY A 25 -4.89 2.30 34.34
CA GLY A 25 -4.82 1.09 33.53
C GLY A 25 -5.97 0.11 33.76
N TYR A 26 -5.67 -1.18 33.59
CA TYR A 26 -6.65 -2.26 33.68
C TYR A 26 -6.75 -2.83 35.08
N ASP A 27 -7.95 -2.81 35.68
CA ASP A 27 -8.29 -3.49 36.94
C ASP A 27 -8.80 -4.90 36.61
N ASP A 28 -7.99 -5.90 36.91
CA ASP A 28 -8.33 -7.30 36.63
C ASP A 28 -9.46 -7.84 37.51
N THR A 29 -9.65 -7.25 38.68
CA THR A 29 -10.71 -7.65 39.61
C THR A 29 -12.08 -7.23 39.09
N ASN A 30 -12.21 -5.99 38.68
CA ASN A 30 -13.48 -5.43 38.21
C ASN A 30 -13.66 -5.54 36.69
N LYS A 31 -12.63 -6.01 35.95
CA LYS A 31 -12.60 -6.08 34.48
C LYS A 31 -12.84 -4.71 33.83
N THR A 32 -12.38 -3.65 34.50
CA THR A 32 -12.52 -2.26 34.02
C THR A 32 -11.19 -1.72 33.53
N PHE A 33 -11.24 -0.82 32.55
CA PHE A 33 -10.09 -0.08 32.08
C PHE A 33 -10.30 1.43 32.27
N THR A 34 -9.32 2.11 32.81
CA THR A 34 -9.31 3.57 32.95
C THR A 34 -8.07 4.13 32.25
N GLY A 35 -8.28 5.15 31.44
CA GLY A 35 -7.19 5.81 30.69
C GLY A 35 -7.64 7.14 30.11
N THR A 36 -6.69 7.91 29.59
CA THR A 36 -6.96 9.13 28.84
C THR A 36 -7.08 8.85 27.35
N ILE A 37 -7.92 9.57 26.66
CA ILE A 37 -8.16 9.42 25.22
C ILE A 37 -8.01 10.75 24.49
N THR A 38 -7.68 10.66 23.21
CA THR A 38 -7.60 11.79 22.30
C THR A 38 -8.35 11.44 21.01
N PRO A 39 -9.20 12.33 20.48
CA PRO A 39 -9.64 13.59 21.08
C PRO A 39 -10.48 13.39 22.34
N ALA A 40 -10.72 14.45 23.09
CA ALA A 40 -11.64 14.41 24.24
C ALA A 40 -13.07 14.06 23.75
N LEU A 41 -13.87 13.43 24.64
CA LEU A 41 -15.26 13.14 24.32
C LEU A 41 -16.05 14.44 24.12
N ALA A 42 -16.69 14.57 22.97
CA ALA A 42 -17.56 15.72 22.68
C ALA A 42 -18.87 15.70 23.51
N ALA A 43 -19.31 14.52 23.93
CA ALA A 43 -20.47 14.30 24.79
C ALA A 43 -20.27 13.02 25.60
N SER A 44 -20.94 12.91 26.72
CA SER A 44 -20.97 11.68 27.52
C SER A 44 -21.64 10.55 26.72
N PRO A 45 -20.99 9.41 26.51
CA PRO A 45 -21.64 8.28 25.88
C PRO A 45 -22.76 7.71 26.73
N ALA A 46 -23.70 7.00 26.13
CA ALA A 46 -24.73 6.27 26.86
C ALA A 46 -24.08 5.22 27.78
N ASP A 47 -24.73 4.93 28.92
CA ASP A 47 -24.28 3.85 29.79
C ASP A 47 -24.28 2.52 29.00
N LYS A 48 -23.19 1.77 29.14
CA LYS A 48 -22.94 0.50 28.43
C LYS A 48 -22.90 0.63 26.91
N ALA A 49 -22.60 1.81 26.36
CA ALA A 49 -22.36 1.96 24.94
C ALA A 49 -21.23 1.01 24.50
N LEU A 50 -21.44 0.28 23.41
CA LEU A 50 -20.46 -0.66 22.88
C LEU A 50 -19.19 0.11 22.47
N VAL A 51 -18.05 -0.30 22.98
CA VAL A 51 -16.74 0.17 22.55
C VAL A 51 -16.16 -0.87 21.60
N THR A 52 -15.94 -0.46 20.35
CA THR A 52 -15.33 -1.31 19.34
C THR A 52 -13.91 -0.84 19.08
N PHE A 53 -12.92 -1.67 19.42
CA PHE A 53 -11.54 -1.39 19.09
C PHE A 53 -11.34 -1.52 17.59
N VAL A 54 -10.89 -0.44 16.97
CA VAL A 54 -10.61 -0.35 15.56
C VAL A 54 -9.12 -0.57 15.39
N ASN A 55 -8.80 -1.78 14.99
CA ASN A 55 -7.45 -2.18 14.62
C ASN A 55 -6.35 -1.85 15.65
N ASN A 56 -6.31 -2.70 16.61
CA ASN A 56 -5.23 -2.74 17.58
C ASN A 56 -4.15 -3.74 17.16
N THR A 57 -3.65 -3.60 15.96
CA THR A 57 -2.49 -4.38 15.54
C THR A 57 -1.23 -3.58 15.82
N ASN A 58 -0.67 -3.70 17.01
CA ASN A 58 0.75 -3.41 17.25
C ASN A 58 1.66 -4.31 16.41
N LEU A 59 1.09 -5.02 15.43
CA LEU A 59 1.79 -5.95 14.57
C LEU A 59 2.45 -5.18 13.43
N VAL A 60 3.72 -5.46 13.22
CA VAL A 60 4.41 -5.08 12.00
C VAL A 60 3.85 -5.96 10.87
N GLN A 61 3.25 -5.33 9.87
CA GLN A 61 2.55 -5.98 8.76
C GLN A 61 3.47 -6.25 7.56
N GLY A 62 4.70 -5.77 7.63
CA GLY A 62 5.72 -5.99 6.63
C GLY A 62 7.04 -5.41 7.09
N VAL A 63 8.12 -6.04 6.66
CA VAL A 63 9.48 -5.54 6.85
C VAL A 63 10.22 -5.63 5.53
N GLY A 64 11.12 -4.70 5.30
CA GLY A 64 11.93 -4.64 4.10
C GLY A 64 13.31 -4.08 4.38
N TYR A 65 14.17 -4.12 3.38
CA TYR A 65 15.49 -3.54 3.44
C TYR A 65 15.81 -2.86 2.11
N PHE A 66 16.22 -1.61 2.17
CA PHE A 66 16.57 -0.83 0.99
C PHE A 66 17.61 0.22 1.37
N ASP A 67 18.62 0.41 0.52
CA ASP A 67 19.69 1.39 0.67
C ASP A 67 20.34 1.40 2.07
N SER A 68 20.71 0.20 2.57
CA SER A 68 21.32 0.00 3.90
C SER A 68 20.42 0.34 5.10
N GLU A 69 19.13 0.56 4.88
CA GLU A 69 18.15 0.85 5.92
C GLU A 69 17.06 -0.22 5.99
N ALA A 70 16.60 -0.51 7.21
CA ALA A 70 15.47 -1.39 7.42
C ALA A 70 14.16 -0.58 7.36
N PHE A 71 13.14 -1.15 6.74
CA PHE A 71 11.80 -0.60 6.65
C PHE A 71 10.83 -1.48 7.43
N ALA A 72 9.87 -0.85 8.08
CA ALA A 72 8.77 -1.52 8.76
C ALA A 72 7.45 -0.82 8.40
N TYR A 73 6.41 -1.62 8.17
CA TYR A 73 5.06 -1.14 7.92
C TYR A 73 4.16 -1.45 9.11
N ARG A 74 3.47 -0.43 9.61
CA ARG A 74 2.54 -0.55 10.73
C ARG A 74 1.45 0.51 10.63
N ASP A 75 0.19 0.11 10.76
CA ASP A 75 -0.97 1.01 10.85
C ASP A 75 -1.06 2.05 9.72
N GLY A 76 -0.86 1.63 8.46
CA GLY A 76 -0.90 2.55 7.32
C GLY A 76 0.36 3.40 7.13
N THR A 77 1.32 3.27 8.03
CA THR A 77 2.54 4.07 8.04
C THR A 77 3.77 3.24 7.73
N ILE A 78 4.62 3.73 6.86
CA ILE A 78 5.92 3.13 6.51
C ILE A 78 7.00 3.88 7.29
N TRP A 79 7.80 3.13 8.02
CA TRP A 79 8.91 3.62 8.84
C TRP A 79 10.23 3.11 8.29
N ARG A 80 11.26 3.92 8.32
CA ARG A 80 12.66 3.51 8.07
C ARG A 80 13.51 3.71 9.30
N ASN A 81 14.43 2.79 9.54
CA ASN A 81 15.48 2.95 10.53
C ASN A 81 16.57 3.80 9.90
N ASN A 82 16.81 4.99 10.42
CA ASN A 82 17.89 5.85 9.97
C ASN A 82 19.22 5.51 10.66
N THR A 83 20.32 5.89 10.03
CA THR A 83 21.67 5.65 10.54
C THR A 83 21.95 6.33 11.89
N ALA A 84 21.14 7.27 12.32
CA ALA A 84 21.21 7.91 13.65
C ALA A 84 20.57 7.08 14.77
N GLY A 85 20.07 5.89 14.48
CA GLY A 85 19.50 4.95 15.46
C GLY A 85 18.03 5.21 15.82
N GLY A 86 17.32 5.96 15.00
CA GLY A 86 15.89 6.24 15.17
C GLY A 86 15.04 5.69 14.02
N TRP A 87 13.73 5.68 14.21
CA TRP A 87 12.76 5.39 13.17
C TRP A 87 12.14 6.69 12.68
N ALA A 88 12.15 6.92 11.36
CA ALA A 88 11.51 8.05 10.71
C ALA A 88 10.39 7.56 9.80
N GLN A 89 9.29 8.31 9.75
CA GLN A 89 8.20 8.04 8.82
C GLN A 89 8.64 8.39 7.41
N VAL A 90 8.30 7.53 6.44
CA VAL A 90 8.67 7.67 5.03
C VAL A 90 7.53 8.22 4.19
N ASN A 91 6.31 7.75 4.44
CA ASN A 91 5.13 8.12 3.66
C ASN A 91 4.54 9.47 4.09
N VAL A 92 5.39 10.49 4.18
CA VAL A 92 4.98 11.89 4.39
C VAL A 92 5.08 12.60 3.04
N PRO A 93 3.97 12.96 2.41
CA PRO A 93 4.01 13.67 1.14
C PRO A 93 4.50 15.11 1.34
N SER A 94 5.20 15.64 0.35
CA SER A 94 5.67 17.02 0.34
C SER A 94 5.11 17.76 -0.89
N TYR A 95 4.31 18.77 -0.65
CA TYR A 95 3.62 19.55 -1.68
C TYR A 95 3.99 21.05 -1.66
N GLY A 96 5.08 21.38 -0.99
CA GLY A 96 5.50 22.77 -0.80
C GLY A 96 4.83 23.44 0.41
N THR A 97 4.77 24.77 0.39
CA THR A 97 4.06 25.55 1.42
C THR A 97 2.61 25.74 0.97
N VAL A 98 1.73 24.95 1.55
CA VAL A 98 0.32 24.90 1.16
C VAL A 98 -0.52 25.73 2.11
N LEU A 99 -1.36 26.61 1.58
CA LEU A 99 -2.23 27.48 2.34
C LEU A 99 -3.69 27.29 1.93
N VAL A 100 -4.59 27.65 2.81
CA VAL A 100 -6.03 27.73 2.51
C VAL A 100 -6.29 28.90 1.57
N ASP A 101 -6.85 28.64 0.39
CA ASP A 101 -7.23 29.65 -0.58
C ASP A 101 -8.67 30.12 -0.31
N ALA A 102 -8.83 31.29 0.26
CA ALA A 102 -10.07 31.91 0.73
C ALA A 102 -10.62 31.36 2.06
N GLY A 103 -11.21 32.25 2.84
CA GLY A 103 -11.95 31.92 4.07
C GLY A 103 -13.40 31.49 3.79
N SER A 104 -14.14 31.22 4.85
CA SER A 104 -15.56 30.86 4.82
C SER A 104 -15.92 29.53 4.12
N GLN A 105 -14.94 28.63 3.99
CA GLN A 105 -15.15 27.32 3.41
C GLN A 105 -15.83 26.38 4.41
N THR A 106 -16.69 25.50 3.91
CA THR A 106 -17.48 24.53 4.72
C THR A 106 -17.72 23.23 3.97
N GLY A 107 -18.15 22.18 4.68
CA GLY A 107 -18.50 20.91 4.07
C GLY A 107 -17.29 20.02 3.75
N ASN A 108 -17.39 19.24 2.67
CA ASN A 108 -16.42 18.22 2.29
C ASN A 108 -15.45 18.66 1.18
N SER A 109 -15.24 19.97 1.05
CA SER A 109 -14.28 20.52 0.11
C SER A 109 -13.42 21.59 0.75
N LEU A 110 -12.18 21.70 0.30
CA LEU A 110 -11.21 22.69 0.76
C LEU A 110 -10.40 23.18 -0.43
N SER A 111 -10.51 24.46 -0.75
CA SER A 111 -9.64 25.14 -1.74
C SER A 111 -8.33 25.52 -1.08
N ILE A 112 -7.24 25.20 -1.73
CA ILE A 112 -5.87 25.43 -1.27
C ILE A 112 -5.00 25.90 -2.42
N ASP A 113 -3.93 26.62 -2.08
CA ASP A 113 -2.92 27.13 -2.99
C ASP A 113 -1.49 26.77 -2.57
N GLY A 114 -0.50 27.13 -3.37
CA GLY A 114 0.92 26.94 -3.09
C GLY A 114 1.43 25.51 -3.31
N LEU A 115 0.67 24.68 -4.00
CA LEU A 115 1.04 23.31 -4.29
C LEU A 115 2.09 23.21 -5.43
N THR A 116 3.09 22.35 -5.24
CA THR A 116 4.09 22.00 -6.26
C THR A 116 3.66 20.81 -7.10
N SER A 117 2.77 19.96 -6.58
CA SER A 117 2.15 18.81 -7.26
C SER A 117 0.80 18.49 -6.64
N ALA A 118 -0.06 17.77 -7.38
CA ALA A 118 -1.39 17.43 -6.90
C ALA A 118 -1.33 16.39 -5.77
N PRO A 119 -2.02 16.61 -4.65
CA PRO A 119 -2.15 15.63 -3.58
C PRO A 119 -2.76 14.31 -4.04
N SER A 120 -2.38 13.24 -3.38
CA SER A 120 -2.83 11.88 -3.68
C SER A 120 -4.06 11.48 -2.86
N ILE A 121 -4.85 10.55 -3.40
CA ILE A 121 -5.94 9.91 -2.65
C ILE A 121 -5.34 9.20 -1.43
N GLY A 122 -5.95 9.40 -0.26
CA GLY A 122 -5.49 8.84 1.00
C GLY A 122 -4.48 9.73 1.75
N ASP A 123 -4.04 10.84 1.16
CA ASP A 123 -3.22 11.80 1.89
C ASP A 123 -4.00 12.41 3.04
N THR A 124 -3.37 12.46 4.21
CA THR A 124 -3.95 13.07 5.40
C THR A 124 -3.25 14.39 5.71
N PHE A 125 -4.03 15.34 6.17
CA PHE A 125 -3.52 16.68 6.51
C PHE A 125 -4.28 17.33 7.65
N SER A 126 -3.68 18.33 8.26
CA SER A 126 -4.29 19.24 9.21
C SER A 126 -4.30 20.66 8.69
N VAL A 127 -5.20 21.47 9.21
CA VAL A 127 -5.30 22.89 8.90
C VAL A 127 -5.05 23.68 10.18
N ALA A 128 -4.17 24.68 10.13
CA ALA A 128 -3.85 25.51 11.29
C ALA A 128 -5.11 26.16 11.88
N GLY A 129 -5.25 26.06 13.21
CA GLY A 129 -6.42 26.55 13.95
C GLY A 129 -7.62 25.58 13.97
N ILE A 130 -7.52 24.40 13.34
CA ILE A 130 -8.57 23.38 13.40
C ILE A 130 -7.98 22.07 13.91
N GLU A 131 -8.41 21.61 15.09
CA GLU A 131 -7.94 20.37 15.71
C GLU A 131 -8.59 19.15 15.06
N LYS A 132 -8.35 18.92 13.77
CA LYS A 132 -8.88 17.77 13.05
C LYS A 132 -7.96 17.37 11.90
N VAL A 133 -7.85 16.06 11.67
CA VAL A 133 -7.17 15.50 10.51
C VAL A 133 -8.19 15.20 9.42
N TYR A 134 -7.85 15.55 8.20
CA TYR A 134 -8.65 15.35 7.00
C TYR A 134 -7.93 14.40 6.05
N THR A 135 -8.69 13.69 5.23
CA THR A 135 -8.17 12.78 4.20
C THR A 135 -8.65 13.23 2.83
N VAL A 136 -7.77 13.26 1.85
CA VAL A 136 -8.10 13.50 0.44
C VAL A 136 -8.81 12.28 -0.13
N VAL A 137 -10.02 12.45 -0.68
CA VAL A 137 -10.84 11.33 -1.14
C VAL A 137 -10.91 11.18 -2.66
N ASN A 138 -10.41 12.17 -3.41
CA ASN A 138 -10.27 12.07 -4.88
C ASN A 138 -8.96 12.72 -5.33
N LYS A 139 -8.44 12.31 -6.48
CA LYS A 139 -7.28 12.98 -7.10
C LYS A 139 -7.72 14.35 -7.63
N PRO A 140 -7.20 15.45 -7.11
CA PRO A 140 -7.56 16.78 -7.61
C PRO A 140 -6.80 17.11 -8.90
N THR A 141 -7.34 18.06 -9.67
CA THR A 141 -6.62 18.68 -10.79
C THR A 141 -5.95 19.95 -10.28
N LEU A 142 -4.65 20.07 -10.52
CA LEU A 142 -3.87 21.25 -10.15
C LEU A 142 -3.85 22.27 -11.29
N VAL A 143 -4.13 23.53 -10.99
CA VAL A 143 -4.07 24.63 -11.94
C VAL A 143 -3.24 25.77 -11.34
N GLY A 144 -2.02 25.97 -11.83
CA GLY A 144 -1.15 27.08 -11.36
C GLY A 144 -0.71 27.01 -9.89
N GLY A 145 -0.81 25.84 -9.26
CA GLY A 145 -0.54 25.66 -7.84
C GLY A 145 -1.79 25.63 -6.96
N ASP A 146 -2.98 25.86 -7.55
CA ASP A 146 -4.25 25.94 -6.84
C ASP A 146 -5.10 24.69 -7.13
N THR A 147 -5.88 24.27 -6.16
CA THR A 147 -6.86 23.19 -6.34
C THR A 147 -7.93 23.21 -5.26
N THR A 148 -9.02 22.47 -5.52
CA THR A 148 -10.03 22.17 -4.50
C THR A 148 -9.99 20.69 -4.18
N LEU A 149 -9.68 20.34 -2.94
CA LEU A 149 -9.69 18.99 -2.42
C LEU A 149 -11.12 18.57 -2.07
N ALA A 150 -11.51 17.37 -2.46
CA ALA A 150 -12.61 16.68 -1.79
C ALA A 150 -12.02 15.95 -0.57
N ILE A 151 -12.63 16.13 0.59
CA ILE A 151 -12.10 15.71 1.88
C ILE A 151 -13.10 14.93 2.73
N THR A 152 -12.58 14.09 3.59
CA THR A 152 -13.34 13.45 4.66
C THR A 152 -12.54 13.51 5.97
N PRO A 153 -13.17 13.72 7.12
CA PRO A 153 -14.55 14.18 7.32
C PRO A 153 -14.77 15.63 6.83
N ALA A 154 -16.02 16.09 6.88
CA ALA A 154 -16.34 17.49 6.59
C ALA A 154 -15.55 18.45 7.51
N LEU A 155 -15.29 19.66 7.03
CA LEU A 155 -14.64 20.71 7.81
C LEU A 155 -15.37 20.92 9.14
N ALA A 156 -14.64 20.84 10.23
CA ALA A 156 -15.17 21.00 11.59
C ALA A 156 -15.57 22.47 11.86
N SER A 157 -14.86 23.40 11.25
CA SER A 157 -15.13 24.85 11.25
C SER A 157 -14.55 25.45 9.98
N SER A 158 -14.96 26.66 9.64
CA SER A 158 -14.39 27.39 8.51
C SER A 158 -12.95 27.76 8.81
N PRO A 159 -12.00 27.36 7.95
CA PRO A 159 -10.60 27.79 8.09
C PRO A 159 -10.45 29.28 7.80
N ALA A 160 -9.41 29.88 8.39
CA ALA A 160 -9.01 31.22 8.02
C ALA A 160 -8.35 31.21 6.63
N ASN A 161 -8.48 32.30 5.89
CA ASN A 161 -7.68 32.48 4.67
C ASN A 161 -6.20 32.46 5.01
N ASN A 162 -5.37 31.87 4.16
CA ASN A 162 -3.93 31.67 4.36
C ASN A 162 -3.59 30.82 5.61
N ALA A 163 -4.52 30.06 6.16
CA ALA A 163 -4.19 29.08 7.19
C ALA A 163 -3.27 28.00 6.61
N LEU A 164 -2.20 27.65 7.33
CA LEU A 164 -1.25 26.62 6.88
C LEU A 164 -1.93 25.25 6.83
N VAL A 165 -1.77 24.56 5.71
CA VAL A 165 -2.16 23.16 5.50
C VAL A 165 -0.90 22.31 5.61
N THR A 166 -0.88 21.38 6.59
CA THR A 166 0.26 20.50 6.82
C THR A 166 -0.12 19.08 6.47
N PHE A 167 0.47 18.52 5.43
CA PHE A 167 0.32 17.11 5.10
C PHE A 167 1.10 16.25 6.09
N ILE A 168 0.44 15.20 6.60
CA ILE A 168 0.91 14.38 7.73
C ILE A 168 1.39 13.02 7.22
N SER A 169 0.61 12.39 6.35
CA SER A 169 0.85 11.03 5.87
C SER A 169 0.08 10.76 4.59
N SER A 170 0.65 9.93 3.73
CA SER A 170 -0.08 9.20 2.72
C SER A 170 -0.58 7.92 3.39
N ASP A 171 -1.75 7.99 4.05
CA ASP A 171 -2.27 6.86 4.81
C ASP A 171 -2.64 5.71 3.88
N ARG A 172 -1.98 4.61 4.05
CA ARG A 172 -2.26 3.41 3.28
C ARG A 172 -3.38 2.57 3.89
N GLY A 173 -3.82 2.88 5.10
CA GLY A 173 -5.05 2.41 5.78
C GLY A 173 -5.30 0.91 5.76
N SER A 174 -4.38 0.13 5.26
CA SER A 174 -4.55 -1.29 5.02
C SER A 174 -4.05 -2.10 6.21
N PHE A 175 -4.85 -3.12 6.59
CA PHE A 175 -4.46 -4.15 7.55
C PHE A 175 -3.85 -5.36 6.85
N ARG A 176 -3.60 -5.25 5.56
CA ARG A 176 -2.99 -6.31 4.76
C ARG A 176 -1.48 -6.25 4.88
N LYS A 177 -0.84 -7.34 4.50
CA LYS A 177 0.62 -7.39 4.43
C LYS A 177 1.12 -6.39 3.39
N LEU A 178 2.12 -5.58 3.78
CA LEU A 178 2.86 -4.77 2.83
C LEU A 178 3.89 -5.65 2.12
N ARG A 179 3.83 -5.66 0.80
CA ARG A 179 4.83 -6.27 -0.07
C ARG A 179 5.68 -5.19 -0.71
N TYR A 180 6.86 -5.55 -1.14
CA TYR A 180 7.74 -4.60 -1.80
C TYR A 180 8.62 -5.29 -2.85
N SER A 181 9.06 -4.53 -3.81
CA SER A 181 10.12 -4.91 -4.75
C SER A 181 11.14 -3.78 -4.86
N ARG A 182 12.40 -4.16 -4.93
CA ARG A 182 13.51 -3.23 -5.17
C ARG A 182 13.90 -3.31 -6.64
N TYR A 183 14.13 -2.17 -7.25
CA TYR A 183 14.49 -2.11 -8.65
C TYR A 183 15.38 -0.88 -8.94
N ASN A 184 16.01 -0.88 -10.10
CA ASN A 184 16.79 0.24 -10.62
C ASN A 184 16.62 0.26 -12.15
N ILE A 185 15.47 0.72 -12.61
CA ILE A 185 15.13 0.75 -14.04
C ILE A 185 15.59 2.05 -14.69
N SER A 186 15.44 3.15 -13.98
CA SER A 186 15.76 4.51 -14.47
C SER A 186 17.12 5.05 -14.04
N GLY A 187 17.97 4.20 -13.43
CA GLY A 187 19.27 4.60 -12.90
C GLY A 187 19.24 5.07 -11.44
N THR A 188 18.05 5.25 -10.85
CA THR A 188 17.87 5.54 -9.43
C THR A 188 17.35 4.30 -8.71
N PRO A 189 18.07 3.75 -7.72
CA PRO A 189 17.56 2.68 -6.88
C PRO A 189 16.24 3.11 -6.23
N THR A 190 15.22 2.28 -6.33
CA THR A 190 13.87 2.59 -5.86
C THR A 190 13.25 1.35 -5.22
N ILE A 191 12.41 1.55 -4.23
CA ILE A 191 11.57 0.51 -3.64
C ILE A 191 10.10 0.82 -3.92
N MET A 192 9.36 -0.17 -4.41
CA MET A 192 7.92 -0.11 -4.65
C MET A 192 7.19 -0.85 -3.55
N PHE A 193 6.18 -0.23 -2.97
CA PHE A 193 5.32 -0.78 -1.92
C PHE A 193 3.92 -1.06 -2.42
N LEU A 194 3.38 -2.23 -2.06
CA LEU A 194 2.02 -2.67 -2.38
C LEU A 194 1.37 -3.29 -1.13
N ASP A 195 0.08 -3.05 -0.98
CA ASP A 195 -0.72 -3.57 0.16
C ASP A 195 -2.00 -4.30 -0.29
N GLY A 196 -2.24 -4.41 -1.60
CA GLY A 196 -3.41 -5.08 -2.16
C GLY A 196 -4.75 -4.35 -1.93
N ALA A 197 -4.71 -3.08 -1.53
CA ALA A 197 -5.90 -2.25 -1.30
C ALA A 197 -5.78 -0.85 -1.90
N ASN A 198 -4.61 -0.23 -1.76
CA ASN A 198 -4.33 1.10 -2.27
C ASN A 198 -3.54 1.05 -3.59
N TYR A 199 -3.31 2.23 -4.17
CA TYR A 199 -2.35 2.34 -5.27
C TYR A 199 -0.94 2.00 -4.81
N PRO A 200 -0.09 1.40 -5.66
CA PRO A 200 1.32 1.25 -5.38
C PRO A 200 1.97 2.59 -5.03
N ALA A 201 3.00 2.56 -4.22
CA ALA A 201 3.77 3.74 -3.91
C ALA A 201 5.26 3.44 -4.02
N LYS A 202 6.05 4.39 -4.53
CA LYS A 202 7.49 4.28 -4.68
C LYS A 202 8.24 5.23 -3.75
N TYR A 203 9.45 4.81 -3.37
CA TYR A 203 10.37 5.61 -2.58
C TYR A 203 11.80 5.46 -3.12
N ASP A 204 12.43 6.57 -3.46
CA ASP A 204 13.75 6.65 -4.08
C ASP A 204 14.90 6.94 -3.09
N GLY A 205 14.63 6.85 -1.79
CA GLY A 205 15.56 7.26 -0.73
C GLY A 205 15.29 8.67 -0.20
N THR A 206 14.54 9.49 -0.94
CA THR A 206 14.24 10.89 -0.61
C THR A 206 12.75 11.17 -0.65
N THR A 207 12.10 10.80 -1.75
CA THR A 207 10.70 11.17 -2.06
C THR A 207 9.80 9.95 -2.05
N PHE A 208 8.68 10.05 -1.34
CA PHE A 208 7.59 9.08 -1.38
C PHE A 208 6.52 9.55 -2.37
N THR A 209 6.16 8.70 -3.33
CA THR A 209 5.20 9.04 -4.39
C THR A 209 4.19 7.91 -4.56
N THR A 210 2.89 8.24 -4.50
CA THR A 210 1.80 7.31 -4.80
C THR A 210 1.47 7.34 -6.30
N LEU A 211 1.26 6.17 -6.92
CA LEU A 211 0.99 6.03 -8.35
C LEU A 211 -0.51 6.12 -8.69
N ASP A 212 -1.25 7.01 -8.06
CA ASP A 212 -2.72 7.11 -8.12
C ASP A 212 -3.26 7.90 -9.34
N GLY A 213 -2.41 8.53 -10.12
CA GLY A 213 -2.79 9.28 -11.31
C GLY A 213 -2.48 8.60 -12.64
N ILE A 214 -1.99 7.35 -12.63
CA ILE A 214 -1.36 6.72 -13.78
C ILE A 214 -2.30 5.70 -14.44
N SER A 215 -2.81 4.74 -13.68
CA SER A 215 -3.79 3.74 -14.13
C SER A 215 -4.68 3.29 -12.98
N SER A 216 -6.00 3.22 -13.23
CA SER A 216 -6.96 2.66 -12.26
C SER A 216 -6.73 1.16 -11.99
N ASP A 217 -6.04 0.47 -12.90
CA ASP A 217 -5.78 -0.97 -12.79
C ASP A 217 -4.74 -1.27 -11.70
N LEU A 218 -3.96 -0.27 -11.29
CA LEU A 218 -3.01 -0.39 -10.19
C LEU A 218 -3.66 -0.35 -8.81
N LEU A 219 -4.88 0.18 -8.69
CA LEU A 219 -5.58 0.21 -7.40
C LEU A 219 -5.83 -1.21 -6.90
N GLY A 220 -5.25 -1.55 -5.77
CA GLY A 220 -5.33 -2.89 -5.19
C GLY A 220 -4.37 -3.90 -5.80
N ALA A 221 -3.30 -3.46 -6.48
CA ALA A 221 -2.23 -4.34 -6.92
C ALA A 221 -1.59 -5.06 -5.72
N GLU A 222 -1.32 -6.35 -5.87
CA GLU A 222 -0.88 -7.22 -4.78
C GLU A 222 0.60 -7.57 -4.85
N PHE A 223 1.13 -7.82 -6.05
CA PHE A 223 2.52 -8.22 -6.27
C PHE A 223 3.18 -7.33 -7.31
N VAL A 224 4.48 -7.13 -7.19
CA VAL A 224 5.29 -6.44 -8.18
C VAL A 224 6.66 -7.09 -8.27
N VAL A 225 7.16 -7.20 -9.48
CA VAL A 225 8.54 -7.63 -9.76
C VAL A 225 9.13 -6.81 -10.91
N SER A 226 10.44 -6.64 -10.90
CA SER A 226 11.17 -6.06 -12.03
C SER A 226 11.63 -7.18 -12.96
N PHE A 227 11.23 -7.09 -14.23
CA PHE A 227 11.62 -8.03 -15.27
C PHE A 227 11.85 -7.31 -16.59
N LYS A 228 13.00 -7.56 -17.25
CA LYS A 228 13.36 -6.98 -18.56
C LYS A 228 13.19 -5.44 -18.62
N ASN A 229 13.70 -4.74 -17.61
CA ASN A 229 13.61 -3.28 -17.47
C ASN A 229 12.17 -2.71 -17.45
N GLN A 230 11.21 -3.51 -17.02
CA GLN A 230 9.82 -3.14 -16.80
C GLN A 230 9.39 -3.61 -15.41
N LEU A 231 8.38 -2.97 -14.83
CA LEU A 231 7.70 -3.44 -13.63
C LEU A 231 6.45 -4.20 -14.03
N PHE A 232 6.29 -5.39 -13.49
CA PHE A 232 5.12 -6.23 -13.66
C PHE A 232 4.31 -6.21 -12.36
N PHE A 233 3.05 -5.83 -12.45
CA PHE A 233 2.11 -5.75 -11.34
C PHE A 233 1.00 -6.78 -11.50
N SER A 234 0.56 -7.38 -10.39
CA SER A 234 -0.61 -8.24 -10.41
C SER A 234 -1.79 -7.64 -9.66
N LYS A 235 -3.00 -7.84 -10.21
CA LYS A 235 -4.28 -7.54 -9.57
C LYS A 235 -5.31 -8.60 -9.96
N GLY A 236 -5.66 -9.48 -9.02
CA GLY A 236 -6.46 -10.65 -9.35
C GLY A 236 -5.80 -11.48 -10.45
N SER A 237 -6.49 -11.70 -11.58
CA SER A 237 -5.96 -12.45 -12.72
C SER A 237 -5.21 -11.59 -13.75
N LEU A 238 -5.12 -10.29 -13.53
CA LEU A 238 -4.46 -9.37 -14.45
C LEU A 238 -2.98 -9.21 -14.08
N LEU A 239 -2.11 -9.36 -15.06
CA LEU A 239 -0.69 -9.02 -15.00
C LEU A 239 -0.46 -7.81 -15.90
N GLY A 240 -0.35 -6.61 -15.31
CA GLY A 240 -0.03 -5.37 -16.00
C GLY A 240 1.46 -5.08 -15.94
N PHE A 241 2.00 -4.37 -16.92
CA PHE A 241 3.40 -3.98 -16.95
C PHE A 241 3.62 -2.59 -17.53
N THR A 242 4.67 -1.93 -17.03
CA THR A 242 5.07 -0.59 -17.46
C THR A 242 5.74 -0.61 -18.83
N ALA A 243 5.88 0.58 -19.45
CA ALA A 243 6.78 0.77 -20.58
C ALA A 243 8.25 0.44 -20.17
N PRO A 244 9.08 0.00 -21.11
CA PRO A 244 10.49 -0.25 -20.86
C PRO A 244 11.21 0.99 -20.27
N TYR A 245 12.08 0.75 -19.32
CA TYR A 245 12.88 1.79 -18.64
C TYR A 245 12.07 2.85 -17.88
N SER A 246 10.80 2.56 -17.59
CA SER A 246 9.93 3.41 -16.76
C SER A 246 9.27 2.61 -15.64
N ASP A 247 9.04 3.26 -14.52
CA ASP A 247 8.33 2.69 -13.37
C ASP A 247 6.91 3.27 -13.18
N ASP A 248 6.52 4.23 -14.04
CA ASP A 248 5.26 4.97 -13.95
C ASP A 248 4.58 5.26 -15.30
N ASN A 249 5.16 4.81 -16.41
CA ASN A 249 4.52 4.94 -17.73
C ASN A 249 3.75 3.67 -18.09
N PHE A 250 2.42 3.79 -18.21
CA PHE A 250 1.48 2.72 -18.58
C PHE A 250 0.86 2.95 -19.97
N SER A 251 1.49 3.76 -20.82
CA SER A 251 1.04 4.02 -22.18
C SER A 251 1.31 2.81 -23.08
N PRO A 252 0.29 2.19 -23.70
CA PRO A 252 0.50 1.11 -24.66
C PRO A 252 1.33 1.53 -25.88
N ALA A 253 1.29 2.83 -26.27
CA ALA A 253 2.09 3.35 -27.35
C ALA A 253 3.60 3.31 -27.07
N ASP A 254 3.97 3.31 -25.77
CA ASP A 254 5.36 3.26 -25.32
C ASP A 254 5.81 1.84 -24.93
N GLY A 255 4.94 0.83 -25.12
CA GLY A 255 5.26 -0.57 -24.86
C GLY A 255 4.81 -1.09 -23.49
N ALA A 256 3.95 -0.36 -22.78
CA ALA A 256 3.21 -0.89 -21.64
C ALA A 256 2.06 -1.78 -22.10
N GLY A 257 1.54 -2.61 -21.21
CA GLY A 257 0.39 -3.46 -21.53
C GLY A 257 -0.05 -4.29 -20.34
N ASP A 258 -0.99 -5.18 -20.63
CA ASP A 258 -1.51 -6.12 -19.66
C ASP A 258 -1.88 -7.45 -20.31
N VAL A 259 -1.93 -8.51 -19.51
CA VAL A 259 -2.36 -9.84 -19.93
C VAL A 259 -3.11 -10.53 -18.79
N SER A 260 -4.25 -11.12 -19.10
CA SER A 260 -4.97 -11.95 -18.12
C SER A 260 -4.43 -13.38 -18.15
N VAL A 261 -4.10 -13.90 -16.97
CA VAL A 261 -3.67 -15.30 -16.80
C VAL A 261 -4.84 -16.25 -16.51
N GLY A 262 -6.07 -15.70 -16.40
CA GLY A 262 -7.32 -16.46 -16.27
C GLY A 262 -7.63 -16.98 -14.87
N GLU A 263 -6.75 -16.80 -13.88
CA GLU A 263 -6.95 -17.09 -12.46
C GLU A 263 -6.20 -16.07 -11.63
N ASP A 264 -6.64 -15.85 -10.38
CA ASP A 264 -5.96 -14.91 -9.48
C ASP A 264 -4.51 -15.32 -9.25
N ILE A 265 -3.63 -14.36 -9.45
CA ILE A 265 -2.19 -14.53 -9.24
C ILE A 265 -1.94 -14.62 -7.75
N THR A 266 -1.23 -15.65 -7.32
CA THR A 266 -0.85 -15.89 -5.92
C THR A 266 0.61 -15.58 -5.63
N GLY A 267 1.39 -15.27 -6.65
CA GLY A 267 2.77 -14.84 -6.50
C GLY A 267 3.51 -14.69 -7.83
N LEU A 268 4.58 -13.90 -7.80
CA LEU A 268 5.46 -13.60 -8.91
C LEU A 268 6.91 -13.76 -8.49
N ILE A 269 7.73 -14.37 -9.31
CA ILE A 269 9.18 -14.42 -9.11
C ILE A 269 9.92 -14.41 -10.45
N VAL A 270 11.02 -13.69 -10.53
CA VAL A 270 11.92 -13.77 -11.68
C VAL A 270 12.96 -14.85 -11.42
N PHE A 271 13.04 -15.82 -12.29
CA PHE A 271 13.95 -16.95 -12.17
C PHE A 271 14.54 -17.33 -13.53
N ARG A 272 15.85 -17.41 -13.62
CA ARG A 272 16.59 -17.79 -14.85
C ARG A 272 16.12 -17.03 -16.10
N GLU A 273 16.07 -15.71 -16.01
CA GLU A 273 15.64 -14.83 -17.11
C GLU A 273 14.20 -15.02 -17.57
N GLN A 274 13.34 -15.61 -16.75
CA GLN A 274 11.93 -15.82 -16.97
C GLN A 274 11.13 -15.25 -15.81
N LEU A 275 9.95 -14.71 -16.10
CA LEU A 275 8.99 -14.35 -15.06
C LEU A 275 8.07 -15.56 -14.82
N ILE A 276 8.14 -16.12 -13.63
CA ILE A 276 7.29 -17.23 -13.19
C ILE A 276 6.08 -16.65 -12.46
N ILE A 277 4.90 -17.04 -12.91
CA ILE A 277 3.62 -16.54 -12.45
C ILE A 277 2.89 -17.70 -11.79
N PHE A 278 2.62 -17.59 -10.52
CA PHE A 278 1.87 -18.58 -9.77
C PHE A 278 0.41 -18.17 -9.66
N THR A 279 -0.48 -19.10 -9.89
CA THR A 279 -1.89 -19.03 -9.48
C THR A 279 -2.18 -20.15 -8.50
N ARG A 280 -3.42 -20.29 -8.06
CA ARG A 280 -3.76 -21.34 -7.11
C ARG A 280 -3.66 -22.75 -7.72
N ARG A 281 -3.83 -22.90 -9.04
CA ARG A 281 -3.85 -24.19 -9.74
C ARG A 281 -2.89 -24.29 -10.92
N LYS A 282 -2.30 -23.19 -11.35
CA LYS A 282 -1.40 -23.15 -12.51
C LYS A 282 -0.09 -22.47 -12.16
N ILE A 283 0.93 -22.82 -12.91
CA ILE A 283 2.19 -22.09 -12.94
C ILE A 283 2.48 -21.79 -14.39
N LEU A 284 2.66 -20.52 -14.68
CA LEU A 284 2.97 -20.03 -16.02
C LEU A 284 4.37 -19.42 -16.02
N ARG A 285 4.99 -19.36 -17.20
CA ARG A 285 6.22 -18.60 -17.43
C ARG A 285 6.01 -17.58 -18.55
N LEU A 286 6.50 -16.39 -18.33
CA LEU A 286 6.61 -15.37 -19.36
C LEU A 286 8.07 -15.25 -19.77
N THR A 287 8.33 -15.38 -21.08
CA THR A 287 9.62 -15.20 -21.71
C THR A 287 9.53 -14.06 -22.74
N GLY A 288 10.67 -13.59 -23.21
CA GLY A 288 10.75 -12.43 -24.12
C GLY A 288 11.39 -11.22 -23.46
N ASN A 289 11.59 -10.15 -24.21
CA ASN A 289 12.24 -8.93 -23.77
C ASN A 289 11.35 -7.70 -23.86
N THR A 290 10.35 -7.72 -24.75
CA THR A 290 9.43 -6.62 -25.01
C THR A 290 8.03 -7.16 -25.30
N ILE A 291 7.03 -6.30 -25.29
CA ILE A 291 5.63 -6.66 -25.61
C ILE A 291 5.51 -7.39 -26.97
N ALA A 292 6.41 -7.11 -27.90
CA ALA A 292 6.37 -7.70 -29.24
C ALA A 292 6.78 -9.20 -29.27
N ASP A 293 7.57 -9.64 -28.30
CA ASP A 293 8.10 -11.01 -28.21
C ASP A 293 7.73 -11.72 -26.90
N PHE A 294 6.89 -11.11 -26.05
CA PHE A 294 6.41 -11.75 -24.84
C PHE A 294 5.59 -12.99 -25.18
N ASN A 295 5.99 -14.11 -24.58
CA ASN A 295 5.36 -15.41 -24.78
C ASN A 295 5.02 -16.03 -23.41
N LEU A 296 3.72 -16.10 -23.13
CA LEU A 296 3.17 -16.70 -21.93
C LEU A 296 2.87 -18.18 -22.17
N GLN A 297 3.55 -19.05 -21.43
CA GLN A 297 3.43 -20.50 -21.56
C GLN A 297 3.14 -21.17 -20.21
N PRO A 298 2.31 -22.23 -20.16
CA PRO A 298 2.14 -23.00 -18.97
C PRO A 298 3.39 -23.86 -18.67
N ILE A 299 3.76 -23.91 -17.39
CA ILE A 299 4.65 -24.94 -16.84
C ILE A 299 3.79 -26.12 -16.37
N THR A 300 2.70 -25.81 -15.66
CA THR A 300 1.68 -26.79 -15.26
C THR A 300 0.31 -26.13 -15.18
N LEU A 301 -0.75 -26.91 -15.46
CA LEU A 301 -2.13 -26.46 -15.40
C LEU A 301 -2.92 -27.03 -14.21
N ASP A 302 -2.30 -27.92 -13.43
CA ASP A 302 -2.96 -28.65 -12.35
C ASP A 302 -2.36 -28.42 -10.97
N ILE A 303 -1.22 -27.72 -10.92
CA ILE A 303 -0.47 -27.46 -9.67
C ILE A 303 -0.12 -25.98 -9.63
N GLY A 304 -0.46 -25.33 -8.53
CA GLY A 304 -0.13 -23.91 -8.30
C GLY A 304 0.37 -23.69 -6.87
N CYS A 305 0.47 -22.44 -6.47
CA CYS A 305 0.96 -21.99 -5.17
C CYS A 305 -0.18 -21.39 -4.34
N VAL A 306 -0.20 -21.68 -3.05
CA VAL A 306 -1.23 -21.18 -2.13
C VAL A 306 -0.91 -19.77 -1.61
N SER A 307 0.37 -19.38 -1.57
CA SER A 307 0.81 -18.08 -1.04
C SER A 307 2.21 -17.70 -1.54
N GLU A 308 2.38 -16.45 -1.97
CA GLU A 308 3.68 -15.88 -2.34
C GLU A 308 4.74 -16.06 -1.25
N ASP A 309 4.36 -15.93 0.02
CA ASP A 309 5.28 -16.03 1.15
C ASP A 309 6.05 -17.35 1.21
N THR A 310 5.56 -18.35 0.52
CA THR A 310 6.18 -19.68 0.45
C THR A 310 7.06 -19.86 -0.77
N ILE A 311 7.08 -18.91 -1.71
CA ILE A 311 7.90 -18.96 -2.92
C ILE A 311 9.31 -18.51 -2.57
N GLN A 312 10.26 -19.44 -2.64
CA GLN A 312 11.66 -19.18 -2.29
C GLN A 312 12.60 -19.82 -3.31
N GLU A 313 13.60 -19.07 -3.73
CA GLU A 313 14.70 -19.61 -4.51
C GLU A 313 15.68 -20.35 -3.58
N ILE A 314 15.89 -21.62 -3.82
CA ILE A 314 16.76 -22.49 -3.01
C ILE A 314 17.61 -23.36 -3.92
N GLY A 315 18.93 -23.18 -3.87
CA GLY A 315 19.87 -24.05 -4.58
C GLY A 315 19.72 -24.05 -6.11
N GLY A 316 19.22 -22.94 -6.69
CA GLY A 316 19.01 -22.84 -8.13
C GLY A 316 17.71 -23.47 -8.62
N ASP A 317 16.76 -23.70 -7.72
CA ASP A 317 15.36 -24.09 -8.00
C ASP A 317 14.41 -23.20 -7.20
N ILE A 318 13.11 -23.26 -7.48
CA ILE A 318 12.08 -22.56 -6.73
C ILE A 318 11.32 -23.58 -5.88
N MET A 319 11.27 -23.34 -4.58
CA MET A 319 10.43 -24.06 -3.64
C MET A 319 9.18 -23.25 -3.34
N PHE A 320 8.02 -23.90 -3.29
CA PHE A 320 6.73 -23.29 -3.00
C PHE A 320 5.77 -24.24 -2.34
N MET A 321 4.75 -23.72 -1.66
CA MET A 321 3.67 -24.49 -1.07
C MET A 321 2.54 -24.66 -2.08
N ALA A 322 2.36 -25.87 -2.57
CA ALA A 322 1.20 -26.27 -3.35
C ALA A 322 0.04 -26.69 -2.42
N PRO A 323 -1.20 -26.82 -2.92
CA PRO A 323 -2.33 -27.29 -2.10
C PRO A 323 -2.13 -28.66 -1.42
N ASP A 324 -1.29 -29.50 -1.98
CA ASP A 324 -0.97 -30.85 -1.50
C ASP A 324 0.38 -30.95 -0.76
N GLY A 325 1.09 -29.83 -0.57
CA GLY A 325 2.32 -29.78 0.19
C GLY A 325 3.45 -29.01 -0.48
N LEU A 326 4.63 -29.13 0.09
CA LEU A 326 5.82 -28.44 -0.39
C LEU A 326 6.36 -29.09 -1.68
N ARG A 327 6.63 -28.26 -2.69
CA ARG A 327 7.10 -28.70 -4.01
C ARG A 327 8.30 -27.89 -4.50
N LEU A 328 9.03 -28.49 -5.42
CA LEU A 328 10.07 -27.83 -6.23
C LEU A 328 9.55 -27.62 -7.65
N LEU A 329 9.86 -26.48 -8.25
CA LEU A 329 9.41 -26.15 -9.60
C LEU A 329 9.94 -27.14 -10.64
N SER A 330 11.21 -27.51 -10.56
CA SER A 330 11.84 -28.48 -11.47
C SER A 330 11.21 -29.89 -11.41
N ALA A 331 10.77 -30.30 -10.23
CA ALA A 331 10.08 -31.59 -10.06
C ALA A 331 8.64 -31.51 -10.62
N THR A 332 8.00 -30.34 -10.50
CA THR A 332 6.63 -30.12 -10.97
C THR A 332 6.56 -30.06 -12.49
N ASP A 333 7.54 -29.43 -13.15
CA ASP A 333 7.67 -29.37 -14.62
C ASP A 333 7.80 -30.78 -15.21
N ARG A 334 8.56 -31.66 -14.59
CA ARG A 334 8.72 -33.05 -15.02
C ARG A 334 7.45 -33.91 -14.90
N ILE A 335 6.58 -33.60 -13.92
CA ILE A 335 5.32 -34.37 -13.73
C ILE A 335 4.31 -33.98 -14.81
N GLY A 336 4.32 -32.73 -15.28
CA GLY A 336 3.49 -32.27 -16.40
C GLY A 336 3.79 -33.00 -17.71
N ASP A 337 5.05 -33.38 -17.95
CA ASP A 337 5.47 -34.15 -19.13
C ASP A 337 5.01 -35.62 -19.13
N PHE A 338 4.78 -36.19 -17.97
CA PHE A 338 4.32 -37.61 -17.89
C PHE A 338 2.81 -37.80 -18.11
N GLY A 339 2.02 -36.72 -18.06
CA GLY A 339 0.56 -36.77 -18.27
C GLY A 339 0.10 -36.89 -19.71
N LEU A 340 0.98 -36.77 -20.70
CA LEU A 340 0.64 -36.77 -22.12
C LEU A 340 1.05 -38.03 -22.89
N SER A 341 1.50 -39.08 -22.23
CA SER A 341 1.92 -40.33 -22.88
C SER A 341 0.94 -41.45 -22.63
N THR A 342 -0.38 -41.23 -22.77
CA THR A 342 -1.36 -42.30 -22.89
C THR A 342 -2.41 -41.91 -23.92
N ALA A 343 -2.09 -42.10 -25.19
CA ALA A 343 -3.06 -42.32 -26.25
C ALA A 343 -2.60 -43.49 -27.12
#